data_535544c9c197571c54b34bdbeb4f7af7
#
_entry.id   535544c9c197571c54b34bdbeb4f7af7
#
_cell.length_a   1.000
_cell.length_b   1.000
_cell.length_c   1.000
_cell.angle_alpha   90.00
_cell.angle_beta   90.00
_cell.angle_gamma   90.00
#
_symmetry.space_group_name_H-M   'P 1'
#
loop_
_entity.id
_entity.type
_entity.pdbx_description
1 polymer ?
#
loop_
_entity_poly.entity_id
_entity_poly.type
_entity_poly.pdbx_seq_one_letter_code
_entity_poly.pdbx_strand_id
1 'polypeptide(L)'
;AAAGGVGLLLCQMAKAIGVRVIGTVGSEEKADLASAHGCDHVILYRKEDVARRVKALTGGEGVPVVYDAVGKDTFEASLSSLKVRGVLVSYGTASGPVPPFNVFELNPRGSLYITSAGLAWYTRSRAELMERASELIGLVATGDIVVPVRQQFSLEDAADAHRALEGRSTAGGSVLRL
;
A
#
# COMPACT_ATOMS: atom_id res chain seq x y z
N ALA A 1 -0.62 3.90 -2.67
CA ALA A 1 -0.60 3.09 -3.91
C ALA A 1 -1.68 1.98 -3.87
N ALA A 2 -2.95 2.37 -3.55
CA ALA A 2 -4.05 1.43 -3.28
C ALA A 2 -4.45 0.55 -4.48
N ALA A 3 -4.23 1.00 -5.72
CA ALA A 3 -4.57 0.25 -6.94
C ALA A 3 -3.43 -0.62 -7.50
N GLY A 4 -2.30 -0.72 -6.83
CA GLY A 4 -1.22 -1.65 -7.18
C GLY A 4 -1.52 -3.08 -6.72
N GLY A 5 -0.70 -4.06 -7.14
CA GLY A 5 -0.90 -5.48 -6.80
C GLY A 5 -1.03 -5.71 -5.29
N VAL A 6 -0.07 -5.24 -4.50
CA VAL A 6 -0.14 -5.35 -3.03
C VAL A 6 -1.24 -4.46 -2.45
N GLY A 7 -1.44 -3.25 -3.00
CA GLY A 7 -2.44 -2.30 -2.50
C GLY A 7 -3.86 -2.85 -2.54
N LEU A 8 -4.26 -3.47 -3.65
CA LEU A 8 -5.59 -4.08 -3.79
C LEU A 8 -5.80 -5.24 -2.81
N LEU A 9 -4.77 -6.04 -2.55
CA LEU A 9 -4.86 -7.12 -1.56
C LEU A 9 -4.98 -6.55 -0.14
N LEU A 10 -4.19 -5.54 0.21
CA LEU A 10 -4.28 -4.86 1.51
C LEU A 10 -5.65 -4.24 1.75
N CYS A 11 -6.25 -3.61 0.75
CA CYS A 11 -7.60 -3.05 0.86
C CYS A 11 -8.63 -4.15 1.19
N GLN A 12 -8.59 -5.27 0.47
CA GLN A 12 -9.48 -6.39 0.69
C GLN A 12 -9.28 -7.03 2.08
N MET A 13 -8.03 -7.30 2.47
CA MET A 13 -7.69 -7.86 3.77
C MET A 13 -8.17 -6.96 4.91
N ALA A 14 -7.90 -5.66 4.83
CA ALA A 14 -8.34 -4.70 5.83
C ALA A 14 -9.87 -4.64 5.93
N LYS A 15 -10.55 -4.67 4.79
CA LYS A 15 -12.03 -4.72 4.74
C LYS A 15 -12.59 -5.98 5.38
N ALA A 16 -11.99 -7.14 5.09
CA ALA A 16 -12.43 -8.44 5.64
C ALA A 16 -12.36 -8.48 7.17
N ILE A 17 -11.41 -7.78 7.79
CA ILE A 17 -11.29 -7.66 9.24
C ILE A 17 -11.98 -6.42 9.83
N GLY A 18 -12.83 -5.72 9.05
CA GLY A 18 -13.62 -4.58 9.51
C GLY A 18 -12.83 -3.27 9.69
N VAL A 19 -11.65 -3.14 9.12
CA VAL A 19 -10.83 -1.91 9.18
C VAL A 19 -11.24 -0.95 8.07
N ARG A 20 -11.45 0.31 8.43
CA ARG A 20 -11.72 1.39 7.46
C ARG A 20 -10.45 1.76 6.70
N VAL A 21 -10.52 1.73 5.38
CA VAL A 21 -9.40 1.95 4.47
C VAL A 21 -9.48 3.30 3.76
N ILE A 22 -8.42 4.09 3.87
CA ILE A 22 -8.21 5.29 3.07
C ILE A 22 -7.06 5.02 2.11
N GLY A 23 -7.34 4.95 0.81
CA GLY A 23 -6.36 4.65 -0.22
C GLY A 23 -5.93 5.86 -1.03
N THR A 24 -4.72 5.85 -1.55
CA THR A 24 -4.21 6.90 -2.44
C THR A 24 -3.95 6.35 -3.83
N VAL A 25 -4.41 7.05 -4.85
CA VAL A 25 -4.27 6.67 -6.27
C VAL A 25 -3.97 7.88 -7.16
N GLY A 26 -3.53 7.63 -8.39
CA GLY A 26 -3.11 8.68 -9.33
C GLY A 26 -4.15 9.05 -10.40
N SER A 27 -5.26 8.31 -10.52
CA SER A 27 -6.31 8.55 -11.54
C SER A 27 -7.67 8.09 -11.04
N GLU A 28 -8.73 8.59 -11.68
CA GLU A 28 -10.13 8.20 -11.38
C GLU A 28 -10.36 6.71 -11.63
N GLU A 29 -9.86 6.16 -12.75
CA GLU A 29 -9.95 4.72 -13.04
C GLU A 29 -9.36 3.87 -11.91
N LYS A 30 -8.21 4.31 -11.36
CA LYS A 30 -7.57 3.64 -10.21
C LYS A 30 -8.35 3.85 -8.92
N ALA A 31 -9.12 4.94 -8.82
CA ALA A 31 -10.01 5.18 -7.68
C ALA A 31 -11.19 4.20 -7.67
N ASP A 32 -11.84 4.03 -8.82
CA ASP A 32 -12.92 3.07 -8.99
C ASP A 32 -12.46 1.65 -8.66
N LEU A 33 -11.27 1.28 -9.16
CA LEU A 33 -10.68 -0.02 -8.88
C LEU A 33 -10.40 -0.23 -7.39
N ALA A 34 -9.81 0.74 -6.70
CA ALA A 34 -9.52 0.64 -5.27
C ALA A 34 -10.82 0.55 -4.44
N SER A 35 -11.83 1.34 -4.79
CA SER A 35 -13.15 1.30 -4.14
C SER A 35 -13.83 -0.04 -4.32
N ALA A 36 -13.80 -0.62 -5.51
CA ALA A 36 -14.34 -1.95 -5.80
C ALA A 36 -13.65 -3.08 -5.00
N HIS A 37 -12.42 -2.83 -4.53
CA HIS A 37 -11.62 -3.77 -3.74
C HIS A 37 -11.54 -3.42 -2.24
N GLY A 38 -12.52 -2.69 -1.70
CA GLY A 38 -12.67 -2.50 -0.26
C GLY A 38 -12.07 -1.22 0.31
N CYS A 39 -11.61 -0.29 -0.53
CA CYS A 39 -11.22 1.03 -0.08
C CYS A 39 -12.45 1.89 0.22
N ASP A 40 -12.63 2.35 1.46
CA ASP A 40 -13.80 3.14 1.87
C ASP A 40 -13.71 4.60 1.41
N HIS A 41 -12.49 5.14 1.34
CA HIS A 41 -12.22 6.48 0.83
C HIS A 41 -10.99 6.46 -0.06
N VAL A 42 -11.07 7.16 -1.19
CA VAL A 42 -9.96 7.29 -2.13
C VAL A 42 -9.53 8.74 -2.26
N ILE A 43 -8.23 8.98 -2.24
CA ILE A 43 -7.59 10.28 -2.39
C ILE A 43 -6.81 10.30 -3.70
N LEU A 44 -7.10 11.25 -4.56
CA LEU A 44 -6.38 11.49 -5.81
C LEU A 44 -5.14 12.36 -5.53
N TYR A 45 -4.01 11.73 -5.20
CA TYR A 45 -2.79 12.43 -4.76
C TYR A 45 -2.22 13.43 -5.77
N ARG A 46 -2.67 13.40 -7.04
CA ARG A 46 -2.30 14.39 -8.06
C ARG A 46 -3.14 15.66 -7.99
N LYS A 47 -4.29 15.61 -7.30
CA LYS A 47 -5.26 16.70 -7.22
C LYS A 47 -5.45 17.24 -5.80
N GLU A 48 -5.12 16.40 -4.80
CA GLU A 48 -5.42 16.65 -3.40
C GLU A 48 -4.16 16.53 -2.54
N ASP A 49 -4.07 17.32 -1.49
CA ASP A 49 -3.11 17.12 -0.41
C ASP A 49 -3.56 15.92 0.44
N VAL A 50 -2.75 14.86 0.42
CA VAL A 50 -3.08 13.59 1.07
C VAL A 50 -3.24 13.75 2.58
N ALA A 51 -2.30 14.41 3.25
CA ALA A 51 -2.34 14.55 4.70
C ALA A 51 -3.54 15.38 5.17
N ARG A 52 -3.80 16.50 4.50
CA ARG A 52 -4.97 17.35 4.77
C ARG A 52 -6.27 16.58 4.57
N ARG A 53 -6.36 15.79 3.49
CA ARG A 53 -7.57 15.01 3.20
C ARG A 53 -7.78 13.89 4.21
N VAL A 54 -6.72 13.19 4.62
CA VAL A 54 -6.78 12.19 5.70
C VAL A 54 -7.28 12.82 6.99
N LYS A 55 -6.72 13.97 7.40
CA LYS A 55 -7.19 14.70 8.59
C LYS A 55 -8.67 15.05 8.48
N ALA A 56 -9.15 15.55 7.35
CA ALA A 56 -10.55 15.85 7.14
C ALA A 56 -11.47 14.62 7.28
N LEU A 57 -11.04 13.46 6.76
CA LEU A 57 -11.78 12.20 6.85
C LEU A 57 -11.77 11.56 8.25
N THR A 58 -10.89 12.01 9.13
CA THR A 58 -10.68 11.45 10.48
C THR A 58 -10.97 12.44 11.60
N GLY A 59 -11.72 13.51 11.34
CA GLY A 59 -12.06 14.51 12.35
C GLY A 59 -10.84 15.29 12.89
N GLY A 60 -9.79 15.40 12.11
CA GLY A 60 -8.54 16.09 12.49
C GLY A 60 -7.47 15.19 13.10
N GLU A 61 -7.78 13.98 13.51
CA GLU A 61 -6.85 13.12 14.25
C GLU A 61 -5.77 12.47 13.35
N GLY A 62 -6.12 12.01 12.16
CA GLY A 62 -5.30 11.16 11.32
C GLY A 62 -5.55 9.67 11.53
N VAL A 63 -4.75 8.82 10.87
CA VAL A 63 -4.89 7.36 10.90
C VAL A 63 -3.89 6.70 11.86
N PRO A 64 -4.23 5.54 12.45
CA PRO A 64 -3.33 4.82 13.35
C PRO A 64 -2.14 4.21 12.63
N VAL A 65 -2.32 3.81 11.36
CA VAL A 65 -1.28 3.14 10.58
C VAL A 65 -1.29 3.65 9.14
N VAL A 66 -0.11 3.89 8.59
CA VAL A 66 0.11 4.13 7.16
C VAL A 66 1.01 3.04 6.60
N TYR A 67 0.58 2.39 5.53
CA TYR A 67 1.39 1.46 4.73
C TYR A 67 1.93 2.19 3.50
N ASP A 68 3.24 2.35 3.41
CA ASP A 68 3.91 3.11 2.34
C ASP A 68 4.87 2.22 1.54
N ALA A 69 4.57 2.04 0.26
CA ALA A 69 5.40 1.34 -0.73
C ALA A 69 6.17 2.29 -1.65
N VAL A 70 5.97 3.60 -1.52
CA VAL A 70 6.46 4.60 -2.48
C VAL A 70 7.79 5.19 -2.03
N GLY A 71 7.91 5.55 -0.77
CA GLY A 71 9.15 6.01 -0.16
C GLY A 71 9.37 7.52 -0.31
N LYS A 72 10.43 7.94 -1.02
CA LYS A 72 10.90 9.33 -1.08
C LYS A 72 9.78 10.36 -1.28
N ASP A 73 8.91 10.16 -2.27
CA ASP A 73 7.91 11.16 -2.66
C ASP A 73 6.72 11.25 -1.68
N THR A 74 6.51 10.23 -0.83
CA THR A 74 5.32 10.11 0.03
C THR A 74 5.64 10.19 1.52
N PHE A 75 6.90 10.08 1.91
CA PHE A 75 7.32 9.96 3.30
C PHE A 75 6.74 11.05 4.22
N GLU A 76 6.86 12.32 3.85
CA GLU A 76 6.36 13.45 4.64
C GLU A 76 4.82 13.45 4.74
N ALA A 77 4.13 13.19 3.63
CA ALA A 77 2.67 13.09 3.63
C ALA A 77 2.19 11.90 4.46
N SER A 78 2.93 10.79 4.44
CA SER A 78 2.66 9.59 5.22
C SER A 78 2.80 9.88 6.73
N LEU A 79 3.88 10.53 7.17
CA LEU A 79 4.04 10.95 8.57
C LEU A 79 2.96 11.93 9.02
N SER A 80 2.65 12.93 8.19
CA SER A 80 1.66 13.96 8.49
C SER A 80 0.22 13.44 8.50
N SER A 81 -0.03 12.25 7.92
CA SER A 81 -1.32 11.58 7.95
C SER A 81 -1.58 10.79 9.23
N LEU A 82 -0.55 10.50 10.02
CA LEU A 82 -0.66 9.71 11.24
C LEU A 82 -1.31 10.50 12.39
N LYS A 83 -2.02 9.79 13.24
CA LYS A 83 -2.44 10.29 14.54
C LYS A 83 -1.30 10.16 15.56
N VAL A 84 -1.49 10.76 16.73
CA VAL A 84 -0.57 10.60 17.86
C VAL A 84 -0.28 9.11 18.11
N ARG A 85 0.98 8.74 18.24
CA ARG A 85 1.49 7.37 18.40
C ARG A 85 1.12 6.44 17.24
N GLY A 86 0.88 7.02 16.04
CA GLY A 86 0.65 6.25 14.83
C GLY A 86 1.92 5.61 14.28
N VAL A 87 1.76 4.61 13.44
CA VAL A 87 2.85 3.80 12.87
C VAL A 87 2.94 3.99 11.37
N LEU A 88 4.11 4.36 10.88
CA LEU A 88 4.45 4.28 9.46
C LEU A 88 5.14 2.93 9.18
N VAL A 89 4.51 2.10 8.36
CA VAL A 89 5.09 0.86 7.83
C VAL A 89 5.64 1.15 6.43
N SER A 90 6.94 1.40 6.34
CA SER A 90 7.64 1.61 5.06
C SER A 90 8.10 0.26 4.52
N TYR A 91 7.48 -0.22 3.44
CA TYR A 91 7.77 -1.54 2.87
C TYR A 91 8.19 -1.51 1.40
N GLY A 92 8.37 -0.32 0.82
CA GLY A 92 8.82 -0.18 -0.55
C GLY A 92 9.43 1.19 -0.85
N THR A 93 10.10 1.28 -1.99
CA THR A 93 10.87 2.45 -2.43
C THR A 93 10.62 2.77 -3.91
N ALA A 94 9.37 2.69 -4.36
CA ALA A 94 9.03 2.86 -5.79
C ALA A 94 9.41 4.23 -6.37
N SER A 95 9.55 5.27 -5.54
CA SER A 95 10.06 6.61 -5.94
C SER A 95 11.49 6.88 -5.48
N GLY A 96 12.15 5.89 -4.94
CA GLY A 96 13.47 5.98 -4.34
C GLY A 96 13.44 5.81 -2.82
N PRO A 97 14.61 5.63 -2.20
CA PRO A 97 14.73 5.47 -0.76
C PRO A 97 14.28 6.72 0.00
N VAL A 98 13.77 6.51 1.20
CA VAL A 98 13.51 7.61 2.14
C VAL A 98 14.83 8.35 2.41
N PRO A 99 14.86 9.69 2.34
CA PRO A 99 16.07 10.47 2.61
C PRO A 99 16.51 10.32 4.08
N PRO A 100 17.77 10.65 4.39
CA PRO A 100 18.24 10.69 5.78
C PRO A 100 17.28 11.51 6.65
N PHE A 101 16.89 10.95 7.79
CA PHE A 101 15.84 11.48 8.64
C PHE A 101 16.32 11.49 10.09
N ASN A 102 16.06 12.59 10.80
CA ASN A 102 16.37 12.70 12.21
C ASN A 102 15.22 12.08 13.04
N VAL A 103 15.51 11.00 13.75
CA VAL A 103 14.52 10.29 14.57
C VAL A 103 13.83 11.16 15.61
N PHE A 104 14.51 12.19 16.12
CA PHE A 104 13.91 13.12 17.09
C PHE A 104 12.76 13.97 16.53
N GLU A 105 12.63 14.07 15.21
CA GLU A 105 11.48 14.73 14.57
C GLU A 105 10.16 13.99 14.77
N LEU A 106 10.18 12.72 15.15
CA LEU A 106 8.98 11.94 15.46
C LEU A 106 8.27 12.42 16.73
N ASN A 107 9.02 12.94 17.69
CA ASN A 107 8.46 13.40 18.96
C ASN A 107 7.47 14.58 18.78
N PRO A 108 7.82 15.72 18.19
CA PRO A 108 6.88 16.84 18.02
C PRO A 108 5.73 16.51 17.05
N ARG A 109 5.87 15.49 16.20
CA ARG A 109 4.79 15.02 15.32
C ARG A 109 3.78 14.10 16.03
N GLY A 110 3.93 13.88 17.33
CA GLY A 110 3.02 13.06 18.14
C GLY A 110 3.61 11.72 18.58
N SER A 111 4.92 11.64 18.82
CA SER A 111 5.62 10.42 19.24
C SER A 111 5.34 9.24 18.30
N LEU A 112 5.56 9.46 17.03
CA LEU A 112 5.27 8.48 15.97
C LEU A 112 6.25 7.29 16.00
N TYR A 113 5.84 6.19 15.37
CA TYR A 113 6.68 5.02 15.13
C TYR A 113 6.94 4.87 13.64
N ILE A 114 8.14 4.41 13.30
CA ILE A 114 8.49 4.00 11.93
C ILE A 114 9.07 2.60 11.98
N THR A 115 8.61 1.74 11.08
CA THR A 115 9.20 0.43 10.85
C THR A 115 9.41 0.21 9.37
N SER A 116 10.50 -0.50 9.02
CA SER A 116 10.72 -1.00 7.67
C SER A 116 10.42 -2.49 7.66
N ALA A 117 9.32 -2.87 7.00
CA ALA A 117 8.88 -4.25 6.97
C ALA A 117 9.47 -4.98 5.75
N GLY A 118 10.20 -6.05 6.01
CA GLY A 118 10.75 -6.93 4.98
C GLY A 118 10.21 -8.35 5.13
N LEU A 119 9.60 -8.90 4.08
CA LEU A 119 8.96 -10.23 4.07
C LEU A 119 9.85 -11.33 4.64
N ALA A 120 11.15 -11.31 4.31
CA ALA A 120 12.11 -12.31 4.79
C ALA A 120 12.18 -12.42 6.32
N TRP A 121 11.93 -11.33 7.05
CA TRP A 121 11.94 -11.34 8.51
C TRP A 121 10.66 -11.89 9.12
N TYR A 122 9.56 -11.88 8.37
CA TYR A 122 8.26 -12.42 8.77
C TYR A 122 8.05 -13.87 8.34
N THR A 123 8.97 -14.42 7.53
CA THR A 123 8.91 -15.79 6.98
C THR A 123 10.25 -16.51 7.12
N ARG A 124 10.97 -16.29 8.24
CA ARG A 124 12.32 -16.83 8.46
C ARG A 124 12.36 -18.35 8.58
N SER A 125 11.34 -18.93 9.19
CA SER A 125 11.20 -20.37 9.31
C SER A 125 10.17 -20.91 8.33
N ARG A 126 10.30 -22.22 8.00
CA ARG A 126 9.27 -22.88 7.20
C ARG A 126 7.89 -22.85 7.88
N ALA A 127 7.85 -22.92 9.20
CA ALA A 127 6.60 -22.85 9.95
C ALA A 127 5.91 -21.49 9.77
N GLU A 128 6.62 -20.37 9.98
CA GLU A 128 6.11 -19.01 9.75
C GLU A 128 5.66 -18.81 8.30
N LEU A 129 6.45 -19.29 7.32
CA LEU A 129 6.07 -19.21 5.91
C LEU A 129 4.78 -19.98 5.63
N MET A 130 4.67 -21.21 6.12
CA MET A 130 3.49 -22.05 5.89
C MET A 130 2.25 -21.48 6.57
N GLU A 131 2.36 -20.97 7.79
CA GLU A 131 1.26 -20.31 8.51
C GLU A 131 0.70 -19.13 7.71
N ARG A 132 1.56 -18.17 7.32
CA ARG A 132 1.14 -16.96 6.62
C ARG A 132 0.67 -17.24 5.20
N ALA A 133 1.32 -18.17 4.50
CA ALA A 133 0.90 -18.57 3.16
C ALA A 133 -0.46 -19.30 3.21
N SER A 134 -0.67 -20.19 4.19
CA SER A 134 -1.95 -20.88 4.35
C SER A 134 -3.10 -19.93 4.67
N GLU A 135 -2.86 -18.93 5.51
CA GLU A 135 -3.84 -17.89 5.81
C GLU A 135 -4.26 -17.14 4.54
N LEU A 136 -3.28 -16.61 3.78
CA LEU A 136 -3.57 -15.87 2.55
C LEU A 136 -4.24 -16.74 1.48
N ILE A 137 -3.71 -17.95 1.26
CA ILE A 137 -4.27 -18.90 0.28
C ILE A 137 -5.69 -19.31 0.69
N GLY A 138 -5.94 -19.48 1.99
CA GLY A 138 -7.27 -19.76 2.52
C GLY A 138 -8.27 -18.67 2.14
N LEU A 139 -7.94 -17.39 2.37
CA LEU A 139 -8.78 -16.25 2.00
C LEU A 139 -9.02 -16.16 0.48
N VAL A 140 -8.04 -16.53 -0.33
CA VAL A 140 -8.22 -16.61 -1.79
C VAL A 140 -9.12 -17.77 -2.18
N ALA A 141 -8.97 -18.93 -1.54
CA ALA A 141 -9.75 -20.14 -1.84
C ALA A 141 -11.23 -19.98 -1.46
N THR A 142 -11.54 -19.23 -0.40
CA THR A 142 -12.92 -18.90 0.02
C THR A 142 -13.54 -17.76 -0.81
N GLY A 143 -12.73 -17.04 -1.58
CA GLY A 143 -13.19 -15.87 -2.36
C GLY A 143 -13.27 -14.57 -1.56
N ASP A 144 -12.84 -14.58 -0.29
CA ASP A 144 -12.76 -13.36 0.54
C ASP A 144 -11.74 -12.36 -0.01
N ILE A 145 -10.73 -12.87 -0.71
CA ILE A 145 -9.73 -12.07 -1.44
C ILE A 145 -9.65 -12.55 -2.89
N VAL A 146 -9.73 -11.60 -3.81
CA VAL A 146 -9.50 -11.83 -5.24
C VAL A 146 -8.13 -11.26 -5.60
N VAL A 147 -7.32 -12.04 -6.34
CA VAL A 147 -6.02 -11.59 -6.87
C VAL A 147 -6.22 -11.06 -8.28
N PRO A 148 -6.32 -9.73 -8.48
CA PRO A 148 -6.62 -9.17 -9.80
C PRO A 148 -5.37 -9.16 -10.68
N VAL A 149 -5.24 -10.13 -11.57
CA VAL A 149 -4.25 -10.14 -12.67
C VAL A 149 -4.83 -9.31 -13.80
N ARG A 150 -4.34 -8.10 -14.01
CA ARG A 150 -4.89 -7.14 -14.98
C ARG A 150 -4.03 -6.94 -16.21
N GLN A 151 -2.75 -7.24 -16.14
CA GLN A 151 -1.83 -7.18 -17.26
C GLN A 151 -1.16 -8.53 -17.45
N GLN A 152 -1.07 -8.94 -18.71
CA GLN A 152 -0.36 -10.14 -19.11
C GLN A 152 0.57 -9.78 -20.27
N PHE A 153 1.81 -10.15 -20.15
CA PHE A 153 2.85 -9.97 -21.17
C PHE A 153 3.41 -11.36 -21.51
N SER A 154 3.93 -11.54 -22.73
CA SER A 154 4.76 -12.71 -23.01
C SER A 154 6.09 -12.59 -22.25
N LEU A 155 6.77 -13.68 -21.99
CA LEU A 155 8.12 -13.65 -21.41
C LEU A 155 9.10 -12.85 -22.29
N GLU A 156 8.93 -12.92 -23.59
CA GLU A 156 9.74 -12.17 -24.57
C GLU A 156 9.56 -10.65 -24.42
N ASP A 157 8.37 -10.20 -24.00
CA ASP A 157 8.02 -8.79 -23.79
C ASP A 157 8.29 -8.33 -22.34
N ALA A 158 9.11 -9.03 -21.55
CA ALA A 158 9.40 -8.67 -20.17
C ALA A 158 9.91 -7.22 -20.00
N ALA A 159 10.66 -6.70 -20.98
CA ALA A 159 11.11 -5.32 -21.00
C ALA A 159 9.94 -4.32 -21.07
N ASP A 160 8.88 -4.64 -21.80
CA ASP A 160 7.67 -3.80 -21.88
C ASP A 160 6.87 -3.86 -20.58
N ALA A 161 6.80 -5.03 -19.93
CA ALA A 161 6.22 -5.18 -18.62
C ALA A 161 6.92 -4.29 -17.58
N HIS A 162 8.24 -4.25 -17.58
CA HIS A 162 9.03 -3.36 -16.71
C HIS A 162 8.77 -1.88 -17.01
N ARG A 163 8.78 -1.47 -18.28
CA ARG A 163 8.47 -0.08 -18.67
C ARG A 163 7.06 0.33 -18.23
N ALA A 164 6.09 -0.56 -18.36
CA ALA A 164 4.71 -0.30 -17.92
C ALA A 164 4.62 -0.11 -16.39
N LEU A 165 5.34 -0.92 -15.60
CA LEU A 165 5.41 -0.79 -14.15
C LEU A 165 6.10 0.52 -13.74
N GLU A 166 7.26 0.84 -14.30
CA GLU A 166 8.02 2.06 -14.02
C GLU A 166 7.26 3.32 -14.44
N GLY A 167 6.56 3.25 -15.58
CA GLY A 167 5.69 4.31 -16.09
C GLY A 167 4.39 4.50 -15.30
N ARG A 168 4.14 3.69 -14.25
CA ARG A 168 2.93 3.71 -13.40
C ARG A 168 1.63 3.53 -14.20
N SER A 169 1.68 2.89 -15.38
CA SER A 169 0.54 2.63 -16.26
C SER A 169 -0.23 1.35 -15.88
N THR A 170 0.31 0.55 -14.96
CA THR A 170 -0.31 -0.69 -14.50
C THR A 170 -1.24 -0.48 -13.30
N ALA A 171 -2.15 -1.43 -13.10
CA ALA A 171 -3.00 -1.56 -11.93
C ALA A 171 -3.19 -3.04 -11.59
N GLY A 172 -3.32 -3.40 -10.31
CA GLY A 172 -3.36 -4.81 -9.89
C GLY A 172 -2.07 -5.56 -10.16
N GLY A 173 -2.15 -6.87 -10.31
CA GLY A 173 -1.02 -7.74 -10.63
C GLY A 173 -0.69 -7.75 -12.13
N SER A 174 0.59 -7.83 -12.46
CA SER A 174 1.09 -8.11 -13.80
C SER A 174 1.79 -9.47 -13.82
N VAL A 175 1.58 -10.26 -14.86
CA VAL A 175 2.21 -11.58 -15.00
C VAL A 175 2.89 -11.71 -16.36
N LEU A 176 3.96 -12.50 -16.40
CA LEU A 176 4.59 -12.96 -17.64
C LEU A 176 4.06 -14.36 -17.94
N ARG A 177 3.73 -14.60 -19.20
CA ARG A 177 3.28 -15.91 -19.71
C ARG A 177 4.41 -16.56 -20.48
N LEU A 178 4.62 -17.85 -20.26
CA LEU A 178 5.50 -18.73 -21.03
C LEU A 178 4.84 -19.12 -22.33
#